data_ec2ddc8df88d06b249b699b59b6910da
#
_entry.id   ec2ddc8df88d06b249b699b59b6910da
#
_cell.length_a   1.000
_cell.length_b   1.000
_cell.length_c   1.000
_cell.angle_alpha   90.00
_cell.angle_beta   90.00
_cell.angle_gamma   90.00
#
_symmetry.space_group_name_H-M   'P 1'
#
loop_
_entity.id
_entity.type
_entity.pdbx_description
1 polymer ?
#
loop_
_entity_poly.entity_id
_entity_poly.type
_entity_poly.pdbx_seq_one_letter_code
_entity_poly.pdbx_strand_id
1 'polypeptide(L)'
;KIGFMNRDVKAFDQLVDKKVESVTSRGNAIRMKLDGKLNLILSPEYGGEVFYHTRGAPIPEKFHLRIDFSDGTALTVRLTSMGGIHVFKDEGLSNSYMFKRDFNPKILSPTDDTFTIGEFSELLTENAKALKAVLVGKDAVVVGLSNSAFQDILYRAKLHPKRKASQLSSDERRALYDAIK
;
A
#
# COMPACT_ATOMS: atom_id res chain seq x y z
N LYS A 1 0.81 22.99 -0.42
CA LYS A 1 2.07 22.32 -0.79
C LYS A 1 1.77 20.84 -0.95
N ILE A 2 1.73 20.35 -2.19
CA ILE A 2 1.57 18.93 -2.47
C ILE A 2 2.98 18.32 -2.37
N GLY A 3 3.43 18.04 -1.15
CA GLY A 3 4.73 17.44 -0.89
C GLY A 3 4.83 15.95 -1.27
N PHE A 4 3.79 15.43 -1.95
CA PHE A 4 3.59 14.00 -2.20
C PHE A 4 3.55 13.62 -3.69
N MET A 5 3.85 14.55 -4.57
CA MET A 5 4.04 14.31 -6.00
C MET A 5 5.49 14.53 -6.40
N ASN A 6 5.90 14.02 -7.55
CA ASN A 6 7.20 14.40 -8.11
C ASN A 6 7.34 15.92 -8.09
N ARG A 7 8.51 16.41 -7.68
CA ARG A 7 8.78 17.88 -7.65
C ARG A 7 8.74 18.48 -9.05
N ASP A 8 9.18 17.72 -10.04
CA ASP A 8 9.07 18.07 -11.45
C ASP A 8 7.79 17.45 -12.02
N VAL A 9 6.84 18.32 -12.32
CA VAL A 9 5.56 17.93 -12.95
C VAL A 9 5.77 17.31 -14.32
N LYS A 10 6.82 17.74 -15.05
CA LYS A 10 7.20 17.17 -16.37
C LYS A 10 7.57 15.69 -16.31
N ALA A 11 7.86 15.16 -15.11
CA ALA A 11 8.06 13.73 -14.97
C ALA A 11 6.85 12.89 -15.43
N PHE A 12 5.64 13.46 -15.33
CA PHE A 12 4.41 12.80 -15.77
C PHE A 12 4.24 12.77 -17.29
N ASP A 13 4.88 13.67 -18.03
CA ASP A 13 4.85 13.66 -19.49
C ASP A 13 5.47 12.37 -20.07
N GLN A 14 6.34 11.70 -19.29
CA GLN A 14 6.91 10.41 -19.66
C GLN A 14 5.88 9.28 -19.74
N LEU A 15 4.70 9.45 -19.16
CA LEU A 15 3.62 8.46 -19.19
C LEU A 15 2.82 8.50 -20.49
N VAL A 16 2.94 9.59 -21.26
CA VAL A 16 2.21 9.76 -22.54
C VAL A 16 2.66 8.69 -23.54
N ASP A 17 1.69 8.09 -24.22
CA ASP A 17 1.87 7.03 -25.22
C ASP A 17 2.55 5.76 -24.68
N LYS A 18 2.53 5.55 -23.37
CA LYS A 18 3.06 4.36 -22.72
C LYS A 18 1.99 3.28 -22.56
N LYS A 19 2.39 2.05 -22.85
CA LYS A 19 1.55 0.87 -22.63
C LYS A 19 1.64 0.45 -21.16
N VAL A 20 0.49 0.22 -20.53
CA VAL A 20 0.43 -0.40 -19.21
C VAL A 20 0.73 -1.89 -19.35
N GLU A 21 1.80 -2.36 -18.69
CA GLU A 21 2.21 -3.77 -18.69
C GLU A 21 1.52 -4.56 -17.58
N SER A 22 1.44 -3.97 -16.40
CA SER A 22 0.79 -4.59 -15.24
C SER A 22 0.36 -3.56 -14.21
N VAL A 23 -0.64 -3.92 -13.42
CA VAL A 23 -1.07 -3.16 -12.24
C VAL A 23 -1.08 -4.12 -11.06
N THR A 24 -0.40 -3.75 -9.98
CA THR A 24 -0.32 -4.52 -8.75
C THR A 24 -0.61 -3.62 -7.56
N SER A 25 -1.30 -4.14 -6.56
CA SER A 25 -1.51 -3.45 -5.29
C SER A 25 -0.87 -4.22 -4.16
N ARG A 26 -0.25 -3.49 -3.22
CA ARG A 26 0.30 -4.09 -2.01
C ARG A 26 0.36 -3.06 -0.90
N GLY A 27 -0.07 -3.42 0.28
CA GLY A 27 -0.20 -2.45 1.37
C GLY A 27 -1.17 -1.33 1.01
N ASN A 28 -0.72 -0.09 1.11
CA ASN A 28 -1.49 1.10 0.75
C ASN A 28 -1.08 1.69 -0.61
N ALA A 29 -0.31 0.95 -1.41
CA ALA A 29 0.18 1.44 -2.69
C ALA A 29 -0.30 0.60 -3.87
N ILE A 30 -0.52 1.28 -4.97
CA ILE A 30 -0.78 0.71 -6.30
C ILE A 30 0.44 1.03 -7.16
N ARG A 31 1.00 0.02 -7.80
CA ARG A 31 2.05 0.16 -8.80
C ARG A 31 1.47 -0.15 -10.18
N MET A 32 1.52 0.81 -11.06
CA MET A 32 1.27 0.63 -12.47
C MET A 32 2.63 0.60 -13.17
N LYS A 33 2.99 -0.55 -13.72
CA LYS A 33 4.19 -0.71 -14.52
C LYS A 33 3.87 -0.43 -15.98
N LEU A 34 4.70 0.39 -16.62
CA LEU A 34 4.56 0.78 -18.01
C LEU A 34 5.81 0.38 -18.81
N ASP A 35 5.66 0.30 -20.11
CA ASP A 35 6.79 0.06 -21.00
C ASP A 35 7.88 1.14 -20.83
N GLY A 36 9.10 0.84 -21.29
CA GLY A 36 10.25 1.73 -21.09
C GLY A 36 10.75 1.79 -19.65
N LYS A 37 10.43 0.77 -18.82
CA LYS A 37 10.84 0.66 -17.43
C LYS A 37 10.28 1.77 -16.53
N LEU A 38 9.13 2.34 -16.90
CA LEU A 38 8.46 3.36 -16.11
C LEU A 38 7.50 2.72 -15.10
N ASN A 39 7.33 3.38 -13.97
CA ASN A 39 6.40 3.00 -12.92
C ASN A 39 5.67 4.23 -12.41
N LEU A 40 4.35 4.14 -12.34
CA LEU A 40 3.51 5.07 -11.60
C LEU A 40 3.14 4.42 -10.27
N ILE A 41 3.51 5.08 -9.18
CA ILE A 41 3.19 4.65 -7.81
C ILE A 41 2.13 5.59 -7.26
N LEU A 42 0.99 5.02 -6.89
CA LEU A 42 -0.13 5.70 -6.26
C LEU A 42 -0.30 5.20 -4.83
N SER A 43 -0.41 6.11 -3.88
CA SER A 43 -0.70 5.78 -2.48
C SER A 43 -1.76 6.75 -1.96
N PRO A 44 -3.05 6.44 -2.11
CA PRO A 44 -4.16 7.35 -1.80
C PRO A 44 -4.54 7.31 -0.32
N GLU A 45 -3.58 7.44 0.59
CA GLU A 45 -3.81 7.35 2.04
C GLU A 45 -4.87 8.35 2.53
N TYR A 46 -5.53 8.05 3.65
CA TYR A 46 -6.46 8.92 4.40
C TYR A 46 -7.44 9.74 3.53
N GLY A 47 -8.42 9.04 2.97
CA GLY A 47 -9.49 9.68 2.19
C GLY A 47 -9.07 10.10 0.78
N GLY A 48 -7.89 9.71 0.33
CA GLY A 48 -7.51 9.78 -1.08
C GLY A 48 -8.32 8.77 -1.91
N GLU A 49 -8.49 9.07 -3.18
CA GLU A 49 -9.37 8.33 -4.08
C GLU A 49 -8.62 7.98 -5.36
N VAL A 50 -8.81 6.77 -5.85
CA VAL A 50 -8.39 6.32 -7.17
C VAL A 50 -9.61 5.73 -7.86
N PHE A 51 -10.07 6.37 -8.94
CA PHE A 51 -11.23 5.93 -9.69
C PHE A 51 -10.85 5.55 -11.12
N TYR A 52 -11.34 4.40 -11.55
CA TYR A 52 -11.32 3.99 -12.94
C TYR A 52 -12.70 4.31 -13.56
N HIS A 53 -12.67 5.03 -14.66
CA HIS A 53 -13.86 5.49 -15.37
C HIS A 53 -14.00 4.72 -16.69
N THR A 54 -15.16 4.11 -16.90
CA THR A 54 -15.50 3.52 -18.17
C THR A 54 -15.73 4.62 -19.23
N ARG A 55 -15.69 4.26 -20.49
CA ARG A 55 -15.91 5.19 -21.61
C ARG A 55 -17.21 5.97 -21.43
N GLY A 56 -17.13 7.29 -21.49
CA GLY A 56 -18.29 8.19 -21.34
C GLY A 56 -18.77 8.41 -19.92
N ALA A 57 -18.15 7.78 -18.92
CA ALA A 57 -18.48 8.04 -17.52
C ALA A 57 -18.08 9.48 -17.13
N PRO A 58 -18.84 10.12 -16.21
CA PRO A 58 -18.49 11.45 -15.73
C PRO A 58 -17.17 11.43 -14.99
N ILE A 59 -16.33 12.43 -15.26
CA ILE A 59 -15.07 12.64 -14.58
C ILE A 59 -15.26 13.65 -13.43
N PRO A 60 -14.75 13.38 -12.22
CA PRO A 60 -14.80 14.34 -11.11
C PRO A 60 -14.15 15.68 -11.48
N GLU A 61 -14.73 16.78 -11.02
CA GLU A 61 -14.17 18.12 -11.26
C GLU A 61 -12.79 18.33 -10.60
N LYS A 62 -12.52 17.62 -9.49
CA LYS A 62 -11.30 17.79 -8.69
C LYS A 62 -10.49 16.51 -8.67
N PHE A 63 -9.32 16.56 -9.24
CA PHE A 63 -8.30 15.50 -9.21
C PHE A 63 -6.90 16.10 -9.22
N HIS A 64 -5.90 15.34 -8.81
CA HIS A 64 -4.48 15.71 -8.89
C HIS A 64 -3.78 15.10 -10.09
N LEU A 65 -4.24 13.91 -10.52
CA LEU A 65 -3.78 13.23 -11.73
C LEU A 65 -5.01 12.70 -12.48
N ARG A 66 -5.00 12.87 -13.81
CA ARG A 66 -5.89 12.19 -14.73
C ARG A 66 -5.05 11.53 -15.81
N ILE A 67 -5.38 10.30 -16.14
CA ILE A 67 -4.80 9.55 -17.25
C ILE A 67 -5.96 9.11 -18.13
N ASP A 68 -5.93 9.52 -19.40
CA ASP A 68 -6.87 9.06 -20.42
C ASP A 68 -6.22 7.93 -21.20
N PHE A 69 -6.90 6.81 -21.33
CA PHE A 69 -6.44 5.65 -22.09
C PHE A 69 -6.97 5.66 -23.53
N SER A 70 -6.23 5.04 -24.44
CA SER A 70 -6.58 5.00 -25.87
C SER A 70 -7.91 4.32 -26.17
N ASP A 71 -8.41 3.47 -25.27
CA ASP A 71 -9.72 2.82 -25.36
C ASP A 71 -10.89 3.72 -24.93
N GLY A 72 -10.62 4.95 -24.51
CA GLY A 72 -11.60 5.94 -24.07
C GLY A 72 -11.99 5.80 -22.60
N THR A 73 -11.33 4.95 -21.84
CA THR A 73 -11.44 4.88 -20.38
C THR A 73 -10.50 5.89 -19.72
N ALA A 74 -10.64 6.13 -18.43
CA ALA A 74 -9.75 7.06 -17.71
C ALA A 74 -9.51 6.62 -16.26
N LEU A 75 -8.39 7.08 -15.71
CA LEU A 75 -8.06 6.98 -14.29
C LEU A 75 -7.97 8.38 -13.69
N THR A 76 -8.58 8.60 -12.54
CA THR A 76 -8.37 9.82 -11.76
C THR A 76 -7.86 9.50 -10.37
N VAL A 77 -6.95 10.35 -9.88
CA VAL A 77 -6.40 10.24 -8.53
C VAL A 77 -6.59 11.56 -7.80
N ARG A 78 -7.15 11.49 -6.62
CA ARG A 78 -7.29 12.62 -5.70
C ARG A 78 -6.65 12.28 -4.37
N LEU A 79 -5.78 13.13 -3.88
CA LEU A 79 -5.20 13.07 -2.54
C LEU A 79 -5.90 14.11 -1.66
N THR A 80 -6.09 13.80 -0.39
CA THR A 80 -6.76 14.73 0.56
C THR A 80 -5.78 15.34 1.56
N SER A 81 -5.02 14.51 2.29
CA SER A 81 -4.07 14.99 3.32
C SER A 81 -2.70 14.35 3.21
N MET A 82 -2.67 13.05 3.18
CA MET A 82 -1.46 12.23 3.04
C MET A 82 -1.58 11.38 1.78
N GLY A 83 -0.50 10.77 1.38
CA GLY A 83 -0.48 9.94 0.19
C GLY A 83 0.53 10.44 -0.84
N GLY A 84 0.58 9.81 -1.99
CA GLY A 84 1.57 10.17 -3.01
C GLY A 84 1.22 9.71 -4.40
N ILE A 85 1.70 10.47 -5.37
CA ILE A 85 1.64 10.17 -6.80
C ILE A 85 3.05 10.38 -7.35
N HIS A 86 3.74 9.32 -7.74
CA HIS A 86 5.12 9.40 -8.18
C HIS A 86 5.38 8.58 -9.43
N VAL A 87 6.19 9.12 -10.32
CA VAL A 87 6.72 8.43 -11.50
C VAL A 87 8.20 8.16 -11.28
N PHE A 88 8.62 6.92 -11.50
CA PHE A 88 10.00 6.47 -11.40
C PHE A 88 10.35 5.54 -12.54
N LYS A 89 11.60 5.57 -12.98
CA LYS A 89 12.20 4.43 -13.70
C LYS A 89 12.53 3.30 -12.72
N ASP A 90 12.70 2.08 -13.23
CA ASP A 90 12.99 0.90 -12.38
C ASP A 90 14.17 1.15 -11.42
N GLU A 91 15.25 1.74 -11.92
CA GLU A 91 16.44 2.09 -11.11
C GLU A 91 16.17 3.13 -10.01
N GLY A 92 15.12 3.93 -10.18
CA GLY A 92 14.72 4.97 -9.22
C GLY A 92 13.69 4.52 -8.18
N LEU A 93 13.12 3.34 -8.31
CA LEU A 93 12.07 2.84 -7.39
C LEU A 93 12.50 2.79 -5.93
N SER A 94 13.77 2.49 -5.68
CA SER A 94 14.36 2.50 -4.34
C SER A 94 14.35 3.88 -3.67
N ASN A 95 14.10 4.96 -4.40
CA ASN A 95 13.96 6.30 -3.82
C ASN A 95 12.52 6.59 -3.37
N SER A 96 11.55 5.79 -3.78
CA SER A 96 10.17 5.91 -3.33
C SER A 96 10.00 5.33 -1.93
N TYR A 97 9.63 6.18 -0.96
CA TYR A 97 9.28 5.72 0.37
C TYR A 97 8.11 4.72 0.35
N MET A 98 7.05 5.02 -0.42
CA MET A 98 5.86 4.18 -0.53
C MET A 98 6.20 2.81 -1.15
N PHE A 99 7.04 2.80 -2.19
CA PHE A 99 7.49 1.56 -2.80
C PHE A 99 8.32 0.72 -1.83
N LYS A 100 9.27 1.34 -1.12
CA LYS A 100 10.10 0.64 -0.11
C LYS A 100 9.28 0.09 1.05
N ARG A 101 8.25 0.81 1.48
CA ARG A 101 7.37 0.37 2.56
C ARG A 101 6.48 -0.79 2.11
N ASP A 102 5.76 -0.61 1.01
CA ASP A 102 4.64 -1.49 0.65
C ASP A 102 5.07 -2.66 -0.26
N PHE A 103 6.10 -2.49 -1.09
CA PHE A 103 6.61 -3.55 -1.97
C PHE A 103 7.90 -4.22 -1.45
N ASN A 104 8.22 -4.05 -0.17
CA ASN A 104 9.34 -4.75 0.45
C ASN A 104 9.01 -6.25 0.59
N PRO A 105 9.76 -7.15 -0.05
CA PRO A 105 9.49 -8.60 0.03
C PRO A 105 9.74 -9.22 1.41
N LYS A 106 10.44 -8.49 2.30
CA LYS A 106 10.70 -8.94 3.68
C LYS A 106 9.56 -8.63 4.66
N ILE A 107 8.55 -7.88 4.22
CA ILE A 107 7.39 -7.53 5.05
C ILE A 107 6.20 -8.29 4.49
N LEU A 108 5.44 -8.96 5.32
CA LEU A 108 4.26 -9.73 4.89
C LEU A 108 3.11 -8.80 4.47
N SER A 109 2.29 -9.27 3.55
CA SER A 109 1.01 -8.62 3.21
C SER A 109 -0.12 -9.64 3.34
N PRO A 110 -1.24 -9.32 3.99
CA PRO A 110 -2.37 -10.23 4.14
C PRO A 110 -2.97 -10.71 2.81
N THR A 111 -2.70 -9.99 1.73
CA THR A 111 -3.16 -10.31 0.37
C THR A 111 -2.18 -11.17 -0.43
N ASP A 112 -0.97 -11.40 0.08
CA ASP A 112 0.02 -12.24 -0.60
C ASP A 112 -0.20 -13.72 -0.25
N ASP A 113 0.08 -14.63 -1.19
CA ASP A 113 0.01 -16.08 -0.95
C ASP A 113 1.03 -16.55 0.10
N THR A 114 2.11 -15.79 0.28
CA THR A 114 3.14 -16.03 1.30
C THR A 114 2.68 -15.68 2.72
N PHE A 115 1.55 -15.02 2.91
CA PHE A 115 1.00 -14.73 4.23
C PHE A 115 0.38 -15.99 4.83
N THR A 116 1.23 -16.84 5.40
CA THR A 116 0.83 -18.08 6.08
C THR A 116 0.92 -17.91 7.59
N ILE A 117 0.20 -18.78 8.33
CA ILE A 117 0.27 -18.80 9.80
C ILE A 117 1.68 -19.12 10.29
N GLY A 118 2.44 -19.94 9.55
CA GLY A 118 3.83 -20.28 9.88
C GLY A 118 4.73 -19.07 9.84
N GLU A 119 4.83 -18.43 8.67
CA GLU A 119 5.63 -17.21 8.45
C GLU A 119 5.25 -16.09 9.43
N PHE A 120 3.95 -15.85 9.62
CA PHE A 120 3.46 -14.83 10.54
C PHE A 120 3.83 -15.14 11.99
N SER A 121 3.71 -16.40 12.44
CA SER A 121 4.05 -16.81 13.81
C SER A 121 5.55 -16.72 14.09
N GLU A 122 6.39 -17.03 13.11
CA GLU A 122 7.85 -16.90 13.20
C GLU A 122 8.24 -15.44 13.42
N LEU A 123 7.75 -14.52 12.57
CA LEU A 123 7.99 -13.08 12.72
C LEU A 123 7.53 -12.52 14.06
N LEU A 124 6.40 -12.99 14.59
CA LEU A 124 5.91 -12.57 15.90
C LEU A 124 6.81 -13.09 17.02
N THR A 125 7.28 -14.32 16.92
CA THR A 125 8.12 -14.97 17.95
C THR A 125 9.48 -14.28 18.08
N GLU A 126 10.05 -13.84 16.97
CA GLU A 126 11.30 -13.09 16.92
C GLU A 126 11.19 -11.64 17.41
N ASN A 127 9.97 -11.14 17.61
CA ASN A 127 9.75 -9.73 17.86
C ASN A 127 9.34 -9.44 19.31
N ALA A 128 10.27 -8.90 20.11
CA ALA A 128 10.03 -8.53 21.51
C ALA A 128 9.24 -7.23 21.69
N LYS A 129 8.85 -6.52 20.61
CA LYS A 129 8.10 -5.27 20.67
C LYS A 129 6.61 -5.51 20.93
N ALA A 130 5.90 -4.46 21.33
CA ALA A 130 4.44 -4.51 21.50
C ALA A 130 3.73 -4.69 20.14
N LEU A 131 2.58 -5.35 20.13
CA LEU A 131 1.77 -5.62 18.93
C LEU A 131 1.52 -4.37 18.08
N LYS A 132 1.28 -3.21 18.74
CA LYS A 132 1.11 -1.96 18.01
C LYS A 132 2.34 -1.59 17.13
N ALA A 133 3.54 -1.77 17.66
CA ALA A 133 4.76 -1.46 16.93
C ALA A 133 5.01 -2.47 15.79
N VAL A 134 4.64 -3.74 16.01
CA VAL A 134 4.87 -4.86 15.09
C VAL A 134 3.87 -4.86 13.94
N LEU A 135 2.63 -4.41 14.16
CA LEU A 135 1.55 -4.50 13.16
C LEU A 135 1.30 -3.18 12.42
N VAL A 136 1.46 -2.01 13.08
CA VAL A 136 1.14 -0.71 12.45
C VAL A 136 2.20 0.37 12.69
N GLY A 137 3.29 0.06 13.37
CA GLY A 137 4.41 0.98 13.61
C GLY A 137 5.34 1.09 12.40
N LYS A 138 6.38 1.92 12.54
CA LYS A 138 7.40 2.06 11.50
C LYS A 138 8.21 0.78 11.26
N ASP A 139 8.22 -0.13 12.23
CA ASP A 139 8.89 -1.43 12.20
C ASP A 139 7.87 -2.57 11.97
N ALA A 140 6.73 -2.25 11.36
CA ALA A 140 5.70 -3.23 11.10
C ALA A 140 6.21 -4.37 10.21
N VAL A 141 5.88 -5.61 10.61
CA VAL A 141 6.20 -6.83 9.84
C VAL A 141 5.07 -7.22 8.88
N VAL A 142 3.98 -6.47 8.91
CA VAL A 142 2.82 -6.62 8.02
C VAL A 142 2.46 -5.26 7.43
N VAL A 143 2.27 -5.18 6.10
CA VAL A 143 1.81 -3.96 5.44
C VAL A 143 0.30 -3.96 5.23
N GLY A 144 -0.27 -2.77 5.02
CA GLY A 144 -1.69 -2.60 4.65
C GLY A 144 -2.65 -2.51 5.83
N LEU A 145 -2.18 -2.66 7.06
CA LEU A 145 -3.03 -2.50 8.25
C LEU A 145 -3.14 -1.02 8.64
N SER A 146 -4.35 -0.48 8.62
CA SER A 146 -4.64 0.84 9.17
C SER A 146 -4.75 0.81 10.70
N ASN A 147 -4.68 1.97 11.34
CA ASN A 147 -4.90 2.06 12.79
C ASN A 147 -6.32 1.59 13.19
N SER A 148 -7.34 1.82 12.37
CA SER A 148 -8.70 1.34 12.61
C SER A 148 -8.81 -0.16 12.45
N ALA A 149 -8.27 -0.72 11.37
CA ALA A 149 -8.20 -2.17 11.17
C ALA A 149 -7.44 -2.86 12.31
N PHE A 150 -6.32 -2.29 12.75
CA PHE A 150 -5.55 -2.80 13.87
C PHE A 150 -6.39 -2.91 15.17
N GLN A 151 -7.23 -1.91 15.47
CA GLN A 151 -8.10 -1.94 16.64
C GLN A 151 -9.15 -3.04 16.54
N ASP A 152 -9.80 -3.20 15.39
CA ASP A 152 -10.79 -4.25 15.14
C ASP A 152 -10.15 -5.65 15.21
N ILE A 153 -8.98 -5.82 14.58
CA ILE A 153 -8.22 -7.07 14.62
C ILE A 153 -7.90 -7.48 16.06
N LEU A 154 -7.39 -6.55 16.89
CA LEU A 154 -7.07 -6.86 18.29
C LEU A 154 -8.31 -7.15 19.11
N TYR A 155 -9.41 -6.45 18.86
CA TYR A 155 -10.68 -6.73 19.52
C TYR A 155 -11.18 -8.15 19.23
N ARG A 156 -11.16 -8.56 17.95
CA ARG A 156 -11.53 -9.93 17.52
C ARG A 156 -10.61 -10.98 18.10
N ALA A 157 -9.31 -10.74 18.08
CA ALA A 157 -8.31 -11.64 18.65
C ALA A 157 -8.27 -11.61 20.20
N LYS A 158 -9.02 -10.71 20.87
CA LYS A 158 -9.02 -10.50 22.32
C LYS A 158 -7.63 -10.22 22.90
N LEU A 159 -6.82 -9.44 22.16
CA LEU A 159 -5.46 -9.10 22.51
C LEU A 159 -5.30 -7.62 22.88
N HIS A 160 -4.48 -7.36 23.90
CA HIS A 160 -4.18 -5.97 24.28
C HIS A 160 -3.02 -5.41 23.44
N PRO A 161 -3.08 -4.17 22.92
CA PRO A 161 -2.08 -3.60 22.01
C PRO A 161 -0.67 -3.49 22.59
N LYS A 162 -0.53 -3.47 23.91
CA LYS A 162 0.78 -3.43 24.61
C LYS A 162 1.38 -4.82 24.85
N ARG A 163 0.66 -5.92 24.54
CA ARG A 163 1.23 -7.28 24.62
C ARG A 163 2.46 -7.37 23.71
N LYS A 164 3.52 -7.98 24.20
CA LYS A 164 4.71 -8.27 23.39
C LYS A 164 4.41 -9.40 22.41
N ALA A 165 4.79 -9.24 21.15
CA ALA A 165 4.49 -10.22 20.10
C ALA A 165 5.13 -11.58 20.40
N SER A 166 6.37 -11.61 20.89
CA SER A 166 7.07 -12.86 21.27
C SER A 166 6.45 -13.62 22.43
N GLN A 167 5.57 -12.99 23.21
CA GLN A 167 4.92 -13.61 24.38
C GLN A 167 3.52 -14.16 24.10
N LEU A 168 3.08 -14.12 22.83
CA LEU A 168 1.82 -14.70 22.43
C LEU A 168 1.91 -16.24 22.41
N SER A 169 0.88 -16.91 22.95
CA SER A 169 0.73 -18.35 22.79
C SER A 169 0.43 -18.73 21.33
N SER A 170 0.50 -20.02 21.02
CA SER A 170 0.13 -20.52 19.68
C SER A 170 -1.31 -20.17 19.31
N ASP A 171 -2.23 -20.31 20.27
CA ASP A 171 -3.65 -20.01 20.06
C ASP A 171 -3.89 -18.49 19.87
N GLU A 172 -3.19 -17.66 20.65
CA GLU A 172 -3.24 -16.20 20.48
C GLU A 172 -2.69 -15.76 19.12
N ARG A 173 -1.60 -16.37 18.63
CA ARG A 173 -1.07 -16.11 17.29
C ARG A 173 -2.05 -16.55 16.19
N ARG A 174 -2.68 -17.71 16.37
CA ARG A 174 -3.72 -18.19 15.44
C ARG A 174 -4.90 -17.23 15.41
N ALA A 175 -5.44 -16.85 16.56
CA ALA A 175 -6.55 -15.90 16.64
C ALA A 175 -6.22 -14.55 15.99
N LEU A 176 -4.98 -14.06 16.17
CA LEU A 176 -4.51 -12.82 15.55
C LEU A 176 -4.41 -12.97 14.03
N TYR A 177 -3.86 -14.07 13.53
CA TYR A 177 -3.78 -14.36 12.10
C TYR A 177 -5.16 -14.43 11.45
N ASP A 178 -6.09 -15.16 12.06
CA ASP A 178 -7.46 -15.34 11.54
C ASP A 178 -8.25 -14.01 11.56
N ALA A 179 -7.95 -13.12 12.50
CA ALA A 179 -8.54 -11.78 12.56
C ALA A 179 -7.98 -10.82 11.49
N ILE A 180 -6.78 -11.08 10.97
CA ILE A 180 -6.15 -10.30 9.89
C ILE A 180 -6.65 -10.76 8.52
N LYS A 181 -6.86 -12.06 8.33
CA LYS A 181 -7.44 -12.66 7.11
C LYS A 181 -8.93 -12.37 6.99
#